data_4237e41710973e852bbb84cbdb0716a8
#
_entry.id   4237e41710973e852bbb84cbdb0716a8
#
_cell.length_a   1.000
_cell.length_b   1.000
_cell.length_c   1.000
_cell.angle_alpha   90.00
_cell.angle_beta   90.00
_cell.angle_gamma   90.00
#
_symmetry.space_group_name_H-M   'P 1'
#
loop_
_entity.id
_entity.type
_entity.pdbx_description
1 polymer ?
#
loop_
_entity_poly.entity_id
_entity_poly.type
_entity_poly.pdbx_seq_one_letter_code
_entity_poly.pdbx_strand_id
1 'polypeptide(L)'
;MKKQIVIIGGGFGGLRAARALKAASVDVTLIDRRNYHLFQPLLYQVATGSLSAGDVAAPLRSVLSRQKNARVLLGDVVDVDPASRRVVLADGARFRYDALIVAAGSQSSYYGHDDWRQWAPSLKSVEEATTIRHKILYAFEVAERLSDPIQRRAWLTFAIVGAGATGVELAGSSPPAAV
;
A
#
# COMPACT_ATOMS: atom_id res chain seq x y z
N MET A 1 30.81 -13.23 -13.57
CA MET A 1 29.32 -13.10 -13.41
C MET A 1 29.01 -11.80 -12.68
N LYS A 2 27.90 -11.11 -13.02
CA LYS A 2 27.44 -9.94 -12.28
C LYS A 2 26.89 -10.37 -10.92
N LYS A 3 27.08 -9.52 -9.90
CA LYS A 3 26.48 -9.74 -8.58
C LYS A 3 24.96 -9.68 -8.66
N GLN A 4 24.30 -10.59 -7.98
CA GLN A 4 22.83 -10.67 -7.89
C GLN A 4 22.35 -9.87 -6.68
N ILE A 5 21.59 -8.81 -6.92
CA ILE A 5 20.97 -8.01 -5.87
C ILE A 5 19.50 -8.34 -5.83
N VAL A 6 19.00 -8.79 -4.68
CA VAL A 6 17.56 -8.96 -4.45
C VAL A 6 17.05 -7.81 -3.61
N ILE A 7 15.91 -7.23 -4.02
CA ILE A 7 15.21 -6.17 -3.30
C ILE A 7 13.81 -6.68 -2.96
N ILE A 8 13.46 -6.72 -1.69
CA ILE A 8 12.13 -7.10 -1.20
C ILE A 8 11.32 -5.83 -0.98
N GLY A 9 10.25 -5.67 -1.76
CA GLY A 9 9.32 -4.55 -1.69
C GLY A 9 9.55 -3.50 -2.78
N GLY A 10 8.49 -3.18 -3.53
CA GLY A 10 8.43 -2.18 -4.62
C GLY A 10 7.88 -0.82 -4.18
N GLY A 11 7.84 -0.56 -2.88
CA GLY A 11 7.50 0.74 -2.31
C GLY A 11 8.58 1.81 -2.57
N PHE A 12 8.49 2.94 -1.85
CA PHE A 12 9.44 4.06 -2.02
C PHE A 12 10.90 3.64 -1.87
N GLY A 13 11.22 2.90 -0.79
CA GLY A 13 12.60 2.48 -0.51
C GLY A 13 13.15 1.53 -1.56
N GLY A 14 12.40 0.47 -1.89
CA GLY A 14 12.86 -0.52 -2.87
C GLY A 14 12.96 0.02 -4.29
N LEU A 15 12.01 0.84 -4.72
CA LEU A 15 12.06 1.49 -6.02
C LEU A 15 13.24 2.47 -6.11
N ARG A 16 13.50 3.25 -5.05
CA ARG A 16 14.66 4.14 -4.98
C ARG A 16 15.97 3.37 -5.05
N ALA A 17 16.08 2.26 -4.31
CA ALA A 17 17.25 1.40 -4.33
C ALA A 17 17.48 0.79 -5.72
N ALA A 18 16.42 0.25 -6.34
CA ALA A 18 16.52 -0.29 -7.70
C ALA A 18 17.05 0.75 -8.69
N ARG A 19 16.48 1.97 -8.67
CA ARG A 19 16.92 3.07 -9.54
C ARG A 19 18.35 3.51 -9.30
N ALA A 20 18.81 3.55 -8.04
CA ALA A 20 20.18 3.90 -7.69
C ALA A 20 21.21 2.91 -8.26
N LEU A 21 20.80 1.65 -8.45
CA LEU A 21 21.64 0.60 -9.04
C LEU A 21 21.62 0.56 -10.57
N LYS A 22 20.94 1.50 -11.25
CA LYS A 22 20.79 1.48 -12.72
C LYS A 22 22.10 1.43 -13.48
N ALA A 23 23.10 2.19 -13.03
CA ALA A 23 24.42 2.27 -13.66
C ALA A 23 25.43 1.24 -13.12
N ALA A 24 25.07 0.49 -12.09
CA ALA A 24 25.96 -0.49 -11.48
C ALA A 24 26.06 -1.78 -12.32
N SER A 25 27.25 -2.41 -12.30
CA SER A 25 27.47 -3.71 -12.98
C SER A 25 26.93 -4.87 -12.14
N VAL A 26 25.62 -4.87 -11.90
CA VAL A 26 24.88 -5.86 -11.12
C VAL A 26 23.59 -6.25 -11.84
N ASP A 27 23.00 -7.38 -11.46
CA ASP A 27 21.64 -7.77 -11.84
C ASP A 27 20.71 -7.59 -10.65
N VAL A 28 19.63 -6.82 -10.83
CA VAL A 28 18.67 -6.49 -9.79
C VAL A 28 17.40 -7.30 -9.98
N THR A 29 16.95 -8.00 -8.95
CA THR A 29 15.63 -8.63 -8.89
C THR A 29 14.82 -7.94 -7.81
N LEU A 30 13.80 -7.19 -8.20
CA LEU A 30 12.84 -6.59 -7.27
C LEU A 30 11.64 -7.53 -7.15
N ILE A 31 11.34 -7.96 -5.93
CA ILE A 31 10.23 -8.86 -5.62
C ILE A 31 9.22 -8.09 -4.77
N ASP A 32 7.97 -8.06 -5.21
CA ASP A 32 6.87 -7.44 -4.45
C ASP A 32 5.62 -8.33 -4.53
N ARG A 33 4.86 -8.37 -3.46
CA ARG A 33 3.57 -9.08 -3.42
C ARG A 33 2.50 -8.41 -4.29
N ARG A 34 2.74 -7.15 -4.70
CA ARG A 34 1.95 -6.39 -5.65
C ARG A 34 2.82 -6.02 -6.85
N ASN A 35 2.22 -5.93 -8.01
CA ASN A 35 2.97 -5.58 -9.22
C ASN A 35 2.97 -4.07 -9.52
N TYR A 36 2.64 -3.24 -8.52
CA TYR A 36 2.58 -1.79 -8.68
C TYR A 36 3.28 -1.06 -7.52
N HIS A 37 3.81 0.11 -7.83
CA HIS A 37 4.26 1.08 -6.85
C HIS A 37 3.06 1.91 -6.40
N LEU A 38 2.80 1.92 -5.10
CA LEU A 38 1.74 2.70 -4.49
C LEU A 38 2.28 4.04 -3.99
N PHE A 39 1.69 5.13 -4.47
CA PHE A 39 1.97 6.46 -3.93
C PHE A 39 1.07 6.72 -2.70
N GLN A 40 1.46 6.14 -1.57
CA GLN A 40 0.69 6.16 -0.31
C GLN A 40 0.24 7.55 0.15
N PRO A 41 1.01 8.66 -0.03
CA PRO A 41 0.56 9.98 0.40
C PRO A 41 -0.76 10.44 -0.20
N LEU A 42 -1.21 9.88 -1.32
CA LEU A 42 -2.47 10.24 -1.96
C LEU A 42 -3.60 9.23 -1.71
N LEU A 43 -3.41 8.24 -0.86
CA LEU A 43 -4.46 7.25 -0.55
C LEU A 43 -5.72 7.87 0.07
N TYR A 44 -5.58 8.94 0.84
CA TYR A 44 -6.73 9.65 1.39
C TYR A 44 -7.65 10.21 0.30
N GLN A 45 -7.09 10.64 -0.84
CA GLN A 45 -7.88 11.12 -1.98
C GLN A 45 -8.63 9.98 -2.69
N VAL A 46 -8.08 8.77 -2.68
CA VAL A 46 -8.81 7.58 -3.14
C VAL A 46 -9.95 7.25 -2.17
N ALA A 47 -9.68 7.29 -0.87
CA ALA A 47 -10.68 7.02 0.18
C ALA A 47 -11.84 8.03 0.18
N THR A 48 -11.58 9.30 -0.17
CA THR A 48 -12.60 10.36 -0.25
C THR A 48 -13.19 10.54 -1.66
N GLY A 49 -12.71 9.78 -2.64
CA GLY A 49 -13.27 9.76 -3.99
C GLY A 49 -12.71 10.79 -4.97
N SER A 50 -11.71 11.58 -4.56
CA SER A 50 -11.09 12.61 -5.41
C SER A 50 -10.18 12.01 -6.48
N LEU A 51 -9.59 10.83 -6.23
CA LEU A 51 -8.74 10.09 -7.18
C LEU A 51 -9.27 8.66 -7.38
N SER A 52 -8.93 8.08 -8.51
CA SER A 52 -9.09 6.64 -8.74
C SER A 52 -7.90 5.87 -8.16
N ALA A 53 -8.08 4.57 -7.92
CA ALA A 53 -6.99 3.69 -7.51
C ALA A 53 -5.84 3.65 -8.52
N GLY A 54 -6.15 3.78 -9.81
CA GLY A 54 -5.17 3.79 -10.90
C GLY A 54 -4.25 5.01 -10.88
N ASP A 55 -4.72 6.15 -10.36
CA ASP A 55 -3.94 7.39 -10.30
C ASP A 55 -2.79 7.31 -9.31
N VAL A 56 -2.91 6.45 -8.29
CA VAL A 56 -1.92 6.29 -7.22
C VAL A 56 -1.11 4.99 -7.30
N ALA A 57 -1.42 4.11 -8.27
CA ALA A 57 -0.82 2.77 -8.40
C ALA A 57 -0.15 2.60 -9.76
N ALA A 58 1.14 2.87 -9.86
CA ALA A 58 1.90 2.73 -11.08
C ALA A 58 2.53 1.33 -11.23
N PRO A 59 2.33 0.60 -12.36
CA PRO A 59 2.93 -0.71 -12.56
C PRO A 59 4.46 -0.67 -12.42
N LEU A 60 5.04 -1.49 -11.54
CA LEU A 60 6.49 -1.51 -11.29
C LEU A 60 7.32 -1.80 -12.56
N ARG A 61 6.81 -2.69 -13.43
CA ARG A 61 7.49 -3.00 -14.70
C ARG A 61 7.54 -1.80 -15.63
N SER A 62 6.48 -0.99 -15.66
CA SER A 62 6.46 0.26 -16.46
C SER A 62 7.45 1.27 -15.89
N VAL A 63 7.49 1.42 -14.57
CA VAL A 63 8.39 2.36 -13.87
C VAL A 63 9.88 2.02 -14.10
N LEU A 64 10.23 0.72 -14.18
CA LEU A 64 11.59 0.23 -14.39
C LEU A 64 11.87 -0.21 -15.84
N SER A 65 10.96 0.01 -16.78
CA SER A 65 11.07 -0.48 -18.18
C SER A 65 12.36 -0.06 -18.91
N ARG A 66 12.91 1.12 -18.57
CA ARG A 66 14.15 1.65 -19.15
C ARG A 66 15.43 1.20 -18.41
N GLN A 67 15.31 0.34 -17.41
CA GLN A 67 16.43 -0.16 -16.62
C GLN A 67 16.76 -1.61 -17.00
N LYS A 68 17.74 -1.81 -17.88
CA LYS A 68 18.07 -3.11 -18.47
C LYS A 68 18.60 -4.15 -17.47
N ASN A 69 19.20 -3.71 -16.36
CA ASN A 69 19.74 -4.59 -15.33
C ASN A 69 18.76 -4.91 -14.20
N ALA A 70 17.47 -4.52 -14.32
CA ALA A 70 16.46 -4.79 -13.33
C ALA A 70 15.30 -5.61 -13.91
N ARG A 71 14.86 -6.60 -13.15
CA ARG A 71 13.62 -7.36 -13.40
C ARG A 71 12.69 -7.24 -12.20
N VAL A 72 11.39 -7.26 -12.45
CA VAL A 72 10.36 -7.24 -11.42
C VAL A 72 9.62 -8.56 -11.40
N LEU A 73 9.53 -9.16 -10.22
CA LEU A 73 8.78 -10.38 -9.97
C LEU A 73 7.63 -10.11 -9.00
N LEU A 74 6.47 -10.68 -9.31
CA LEU A 74 5.36 -10.79 -8.38
C LEU A 74 5.64 -11.99 -7.49
N GLY A 75 5.63 -11.80 -6.17
CA GLY A 75 5.83 -12.89 -5.21
C GLY A 75 5.73 -12.39 -3.78
N ASP A 76 5.18 -13.23 -2.92
CA ASP A 76 5.13 -12.96 -1.49
C ASP A 76 6.33 -13.64 -0.82
N VAL A 77 7.21 -12.83 -0.25
CA VAL A 77 8.40 -13.30 0.44
C VAL A 77 8.00 -13.70 1.85
N VAL A 78 8.18 -14.97 2.17
CA VAL A 78 7.81 -15.54 3.47
C VAL A 78 9.01 -15.84 4.35
N ASP A 79 10.21 -15.98 3.76
CA ASP A 79 11.41 -16.27 4.52
C ASP A 79 12.68 -15.76 3.83
N VAL A 80 13.71 -15.54 4.62
CA VAL A 80 15.07 -15.23 4.18
C VAL A 80 16.02 -16.16 4.89
N ASP A 81 16.77 -16.96 4.12
CA ASP A 81 17.86 -17.80 4.63
C ASP A 81 19.20 -17.08 4.42
N PRO A 82 19.78 -16.46 5.47
CA PRO A 82 21.05 -15.76 5.37
C PRO A 82 22.24 -16.71 5.16
N ALA A 83 22.15 -17.94 5.64
CA ALA A 83 23.26 -18.91 5.57
C ALA A 83 23.47 -19.36 4.11
N SER A 84 22.39 -19.70 3.39
CA SER A 84 22.44 -20.05 1.97
C SER A 84 22.30 -18.85 1.04
N ARG A 85 22.09 -17.63 1.60
CA ARG A 85 21.83 -16.38 0.86
C ARG A 85 20.68 -16.52 -0.13
N ARG A 86 19.52 -16.95 0.36
CA ARG A 86 18.31 -17.14 -0.44
C ARG A 86 17.10 -16.44 0.16
N VAL A 87 16.28 -15.90 -0.71
CA VAL A 87 14.93 -15.44 -0.39
C VAL A 87 13.95 -16.53 -0.82
N VAL A 88 12.96 -16.83 0.02
CA VAL A 88 11.94 -17.86 -0.23
C VAL A 88 10.58 -17.21 -0.42
N LEU A 89 9.88 -17.58 -1.47
CA LEU A 89 8.51 -17.13 -1.74
C LEU A 89 7.48 -18.13 -1.19
N ALA A 90 6.25 -17.69 -1.03
CA ALA A 90 5.14 -18.50 -0.56
C ALA A 90 4.82 -19.71 -1.44
N ASP A 91 5.14 -19.64 -2.74
CA ASP A 91 5.00 -20.75 -3.70
C ASP A 91 6.19 -21.74 -3.68
N GLY A 92 7.17 -21.53 -2.78
CA GLY A 92 8.38 -22.35 -2.66
C GLY A 92 9.53 -21.95 -3.57
N ALA A 93 9.35 -20.98 -4.48
CA ALA A 93 10.44 -20.48 -5.31
C ALA A 93 11.53 -19.82 -4.45
N ARG A 94 12.80 -19.99 -4.88
CA ARG A 94 13.97 -19.51 -4.13
C ARG A 94 14.87 -18.67 -5.02
N PHE A 95 15.29 -17.51 -4.54
CA PHE A 95 16.17 -16.58 -5.26
C PHE A 95 17.46 -16.37 -4.48
N ARG A 96 18.59 -16.74 -5.10
CA ARG A 96 19.92 -16.47 -4.53
C ARG A 96 20.25 -14.99 -4.66
N TYR A 97 20.96 -14.45 -3.66
CA TYR A 97 21.50 -13.10 -3.69
C TYR A 97 22.97 -13.04 -3.23
N ASP A 98 23.70 -12.07 -3.75
CA ASP A 98 25.00 -11.64 -3.23
C ASP A 98 24.82 -10.49 -2.22
N ALA A 99 23.81 -9.65 -2.44
CA ALA A 99 23.34 -8.66 -1.47
C ALA A 99 21.81 -8.58 -1.47
N LEU A 100 21.24 -8.34 -0.30
CA LEU A 100 19.81 -8.23 -0.07
C LEU A 100 19.46 -6.86 0.47
N ILE A 101 18.41 -6.24 -0.09
CA ILE A 101 17.80 -5.01 0.40
C ILE A 101 16.37 -5.35 0.85
N VAL A 102 16.09 -5.18 2.14
CA VAL A 102 14.75 -5.37 2.70
C VAL A 102 14.06 -4.01 2.78
N ALA A 103 13.04 -3.81 1.95
CA ALA A 103 12.25 -2.59 1.84
C ALA A 103 10.75 -2.89 1.91
N ALA A 104 10.36 -3.83 2.79
CA ALA A 104 9.00 -4.37 2.91
C ALA A 104 7.96 -3.36 3.41
N GLY A 105 8.38 -2.17 3.85
CA GLY A 105 7.50 -1.13 4.38
C GLY A 105 6.99 -1.45 5.79
N SER A 106 5.88 -0.83 6.17
CA SER A 106 5.23 -1.02 7.47
C SER A 106 3.75 -1.31 7.30
N GLN A 107 3.20 -2.06 8.24
CA GLN A 107 1.77 -2.29 8.36
C GLN A 107 1.20 -1.48 9.53
N SER A 108 -0.12 -1.25 9.51
CA SER A 108 -0.81 -0.66 10.64
C SER A 108 -0.88 -1.66 11.79
N SER A 109 -0.60 -1.20 13.00
CA SER A 109 -0.75 -1.97 14.22
C SER A 109 -2.02 -1.54 14.95
N TYR A 110 -2.77 -2.51 15.43
CA TYR A 110 -3.93 -2.30 16.31
C TYR A 110 -3.60 -2.65 17.76
N TYR A 111 -2.30 -2.76 18.10
CA TYR A 111 -1.82 -3.00 19.47
C TYR A 111 -2.43 -4.23 20.15
N GLY A 112 -2.66 -5.31 19.37
CA GLY A 112 -3.27 -6.54 19.83
C GLY A 112 -4.79 -6.60 19.67
N HIS A 113 -5.41 -5.56 19.15
CA HIS A 113 -6.85 -5.47 18.89
C HIS A 113 -7.16 -5.56 17.39
N ASP A 114 -6.74 -6.64 16.73
CA ASP A 114 -6.93 -6.81 15.29
C ASP A 114 -8.41 -6.91 14.87
N ASP A 115 -9.30 -7.23 15.80
CA ASP A 115 -10.74 -7.18 15.66
C ASP A 115 -11.27 -5.77 15.33
N TRP A 116 -10.56 -4.71 15.70
CA TRP A 116 -10.95 -3.32 15.37
C TRP A 116 -10.85 -3.01 13.89
N ARG A 117 -10.08 -3.77 13.11
CA ARG A 117 -9.89 -3.57 11.66
C ARG A 117 -11.21 -3.54 10.89
N GLN A 118 -12.20 -4.30 11.31
CA GLN A 118 -13.51 -4.34 10.67
C GLN A 118 -14.28 -3.01 10.81
N TRP A 119 -14.06 -2.31 11.91
CA TRP A 119 -14.72 -1.04 12.24
C TRP A 119 -13.88 0.17 11.80
N ALA A 120 -12.58 0.12 12.06
CA ALA A 120 -11.61 1.17 11.76
C ALA A 120 -10.54 0.65 10.77
N PRO A 121 -10.85 0.52 9.49
CA PRO A 121 -9.87 0.10 8.48
C PRO A 121 -8.70 1.07 8.43
N SER A 122 -7.50 0.54 8.27
CA SER A 122 -6.31 1.38 8.09
C SER A 122 -6.25 1.96 6.67
N LEU A 123 -5.30 2.87 6.43
CA LEU A 123 -5.12 3.50 5.11
C LEU A 123 -3.67 3.30 4.64
N LYS A 124 -3.32 2.05 4.31
CA LYS A 124 -1.99 1.64 3.85
C LYS A 124 -2.00 0.95 2.49
N SER A 125 -3.19 0.61 1.98
CA SER A 125 -3.36 -0.08 0.72
C SER A 125 -4.53 0.48 -0.10
N VAL A 126 -4.54 0.18 -1.39
CA VAL A 126 -5.65 0.55 -2.29
C VAL A 126 -6.96 -0.10 -1.86
N GLU A 127 -6.89 -1.35 -1.40
CA GLU A 127 -8.03 -2.12 -0.94
C GLU A 127 -8.68 -1.46 0.28
N GLU A 128 -7.86 -1.02 1.25
CA GLU A 128 -8.33 -0.30 2.42
C GLU A 128 -8.94 1.05 2.06
N ALA A 129 -8.30 1.83 1.18
CA ALA A 129 -8.83 3.09 0.69
C ALA A 129 -10.19 2.91 -0.01
N THR A 130 -10.32 1.88 -0.85
CA THR A 130 -11.57 1.56 -1.54
C THR A 130 -12.66 1.11 -0.56
N THR A 131 -12.31 0.36 0.48
CA THR A 131 -13.22 -0.03 1.56
C THR A 131 -13.73 1.19 2.33
N ILE A 132 -12.85 2.12 2.68
CA ILE A 132 -13.24 3.37 3.35
C ILE A 132 -14.18 4.17 2.46
N ARG A 133 -13.83 4.36 1.18
CA ARG A 133 -14.68 5.04 0.20
C ARG A 133 -16.07 4.41 0.12
N HIS A 134 -16.15 3.10 0.02
CA HIS A 134 -17.43 2.40 -0.03
C HIS A 134 -18.26 2.65 1.25
N LYS A 135 -17.64 2.56 2.42
CA LYS A 135 -18.32 2.82 3.70
C LYS A 135 -18.86 4.25 3.78
N ILE A 136 -18.08 5.25 3.36
CA ILE A 136 -18.49 6.65 3.34
C ILE A 136 -19.70 6.83 2.41
N LEU A 137 -19.59 6.41 1.16
CA LEU A 137 -20.68 6.57 0.18
C LEU A 137 -21.93 5.82 0.61
N TYR A 138 -21.79 4.61 1.12
CA TYR A 138 -22.93 3.82 1.62
C TYR A 138 -23.63 4.50 2.81
N ALA A 139 -22.87 5.15 3.68
CA ALA A 139 -23.46 5.89 4.81
C ALA A 139 -24.35 7.05 4.33
N PHE A 140 -23.95 7.78 3.30
CA PHE A 140 -24.78 8.83 2.68
C PHE A 140 -26.05 8.23 2.06
N GLU A 141 -25.93 7.14 1.30
CA GLU A 141 -27.09 6.47 0.69
C GLU A 141 -28.11 5.96 1.73
N VAL A 142 -27.62 5.47 2.87
CA VAL A 142 -28.53 5.06 3.98
C VAL A 142 -29.18 6.29 4.61
N ALA A 143 -28.39 7.33 4.89
CA ALA A 143 -28.89 8.56 5.53
C ALA A 143 -29.98 9.24 4.68
N GLU A 144 -29.88 9.19 3.35
CA GLU A 144 -30.86 9.77 2.43
C GLU A 144 -32.26 9.14 2.54
N ARG A 145 -32.32 7.85 2.91
CA ARG A 145 -33.58 7.11 3.08
C ARG A 145 -34.20 7.22 4.47
N LEU A 146 -33.49 7.83 5.44
CA LEU A 146 -33.95 7.93 6.81
C LEU A 146 -34.71 9.25 7.04
N SER A 147 -35.91 9.16 7.60
CA SER A 147 -36.72 10.29 8.02
C SER A 147 -36.42 10.76 9.45
N ASP A 148 -35.86 9.87 10.29
CA ASP A 148 -35.47 10.20 11.67
C ASP A 148 -34.14 10.97 11.68
N PRO A 149 -34.12 12.23 12.15
CA PRO A 149 -32.90 13.04 12.18
C PRO A 149 -31.81 12.47 13.08
N ILE A 150 -32.15 11.76 14.14
CA ILE A 150 -31.18 11.17 15.07
C ILE A 150 -30.43 10.02 14.37
N GLN A 151 -31.16 9.13 13.73
CA GLN A 151 -30.58 8.02 12.98
C GLN A 151 -29.77 8.53 11.78
N ARG A 152 -30.30 9.53 11.06
CA ARG A 152 -29.57 10.17 9.94
C ARG A 152 -28.25 10.75 10.39
N ARG A 153 -28.23 11.49 11.48
CA ARG A 153 -27.00 12.06 12.06
C ARG A 153 -26.01 10.99 12.47
N ALA A 154 -26.47 9.87 13.04
CA ALA A 154 -25.61 8.76 13.41
C ALA A 154 -24.86 8.17 12.19
N TRP A 155 -25.56 7.99 11.08
CA TRP A 155 -24.96 7.52 9.83
C TRP A 155 -23.97 8.52 9.19
N LEU A 156 -24.20 9.81 9.36
CA LEU A 156 -23.34 10.88 8.83
C LEU A 156 -22.23 11.30 9.81
N THR A 157 -22.04 10.58 10.92
CA THR A 157 -20.97 10.83 11.88
C THR A 157 -19.81 9.87 11.62
N PHE A 158 -18.67 10.42 11.22
CA PHE A 158 -17.44 9.67 10.95
C PHE A 158 -16.41 9.99 12.04
N ALA A 159 -15.76 8.94 12.58
CA ALA A 159 -14.67 9.09 13.52
C ALA A 159 -13.34 8.75 12.84
N ILE A 160 -12.34 9.60 13.00
CA ILE A 160 -10.98 9.39 12.51
C ILE A 160 -10.09 9.15 13.73
N VAL A 161 -9.42 7.99 13.76
CA VAL A 161 -8.51 7.64 14.85
C VAL A 161 -7.08 7.99 14.45
N GLY A 162 -6.49 8.92 15.17
CA GLY A 162 -5.12 9.39 14.96
C GLY A 162 -5.04 10.75 14.24
N ALA A 163 -4.20 11.64 14.78
CA ALA A 163 -3.97 13.00 14.31
C ALA A 163 -2.62 13.16 13.58
N GLY A 164 -2.11 12.09 12.99
CA GLY A 164 -0.97 12.17 12.06
C GLY A 164 -1.37 12.76 10.71
N ALA A 165 -0.41 12.96 9.80
CA ALA A 165 -0.64 13.55 8.48
C ALA A 165 -1.85 12.92 7.75
N THR A 166 -1.91 11.60 7.68
CA THR A 166 -3.02 10.88 7.03
C THR A 166 -4.39 11.20 7.64
N GLY A 167 -4.49 11.28 8.97
CA GLY A 167 -5.76 11.59 9.64
C GLY A 167 -6.22 13.02 9.37
N VAL A 168 -5.29 13.98 9.38
CA VAL A 168 -5.57 15.39 9.07
C VAL A 168 -5.97 15.57 7.60
N GLU A 169 -5.27 14.94 6.69
CA GLU A 169 -5.55 14.96 5.25
C GLU A 169 -6.92 14.32 4.95
N LEU A 170 -7.22 13.19 5.59
CA LEU A 170 -8.51 12.52 5.44
C LEU A 170 -9.66 13.40 5.97
N ALA A 171 -9.48 14.03 7.13
CA ALA A 171 -10.47 14.93 7.70
C ALA A 171 -10.74 16.15 6.79
N GLY A 172 -9.68 16.78 6.28
CA GLY A 172 -9.79 17.93 5.39
C GLY A 172 -10.35 17.63 4.00
N SER A 173 -10.31 16.38 3.57
CA SER A 173 -10.80 15.93 2.25
C SER A 173 -12.16 15.23 2.33
N SER A 174 -12.65 14.95 3.53
CA SER A 174 -14.00 14.39 3.69
C SER A 174 -15.04 15.44 3.31
N PRO A 175 -16.12 15.06 2.61
CA PRO A 175 -17.18 16.00 2.30
C PRO A 175 -17.71 16.59 3.63
N PRO A 176 -18.00 17.93 3.68
CA PRO A 176 -18.61 18.52 4.86
C PRO A 176 -19.90 17.75 5.14
N ALA A 177 -20.04 17.26 6.39
CA ALA A 177 -21.31 16.70 6.81
C ALA A 177 -22.37 17.74 6.54
N ALA A 178 -23.35 17.42 5.71
CA ALA A 178 -24.52 18.28 5.56
C ALA A 178 -25.18 18.37 6.94
N VAL A 179 -25.13 19.56 7.54
CA VAL A 179 -25.75 19.89 8.81
C VAL A 179 -27.27 19.88 8.63
#